data_d1ad57e24b0fd60397de9d8dbdeaece5
#
_entry.id   d1ad57e24b0fd60397de9d8dbdeaece5
#
_cell.length_a   1.000
_cell.length_b   1.000
_cell.length_c   1.000
_cell.angle_alpha   90.00
_cell.angle_beta   90.00
_cell.angle_gamma   90.00
#
_symmetry.space_group_name_H-M   'P 1'
#
loop_
_entity.id
_entity.type
_entity.pdbx_description
1 polymer ?
#
loop_
_entity_poly.entity_id
_entity_poly.type
_entity_poly.pdbx_seq_one_letter_code
_entity_poly.pdbx_strand_id
1 'polypeptide(L)'
;MLWLIGRADVASLKRVLFDSTWRDAIVNSIFLASIQAVVSTLLAGMMGFAMAKHDFIGRKVVLMALVFTMLVPAQLLMPGAFEMVMKTGFFDTRLAAVFPGLFSVFGSLLMMQAIARVPDETLHAARLDGCNELRVWWDIVMPQIIPTTTTLAVLSFAVAWNALLWPSLILASESKATAAMWAANVAFNASSGDLIDKSYIAAAVLLTMSPVLLLGLLHTNDD
;
A
#
# COMPACT_ATOMS: atom_id res chain seq x y z
N MET A 1 21.77 -2.48 6.68
CA MET A 1 21.55 -1.08 6.31
C MET A 1 22.84 -0.23 6.45
N LEU A 2 23.51 -0.15 7.60
CA LEU A 2 24.77 0.60 7.81
C LEU A 2 25.90 0.23 6.83
N TRP A 3 25.99 -1.04 6.43
CA TRP A 3 26.99 -1.51 5.46
C TRP A 3 26.78 -0.95 4.03
N LEU A 4 25.52 -0.67 3.64
CA LEU A 4 25.19 -0.05 2.35
C LEU A 4 25.51 1.45 2.35
N ILE A 5 25.27 2.14 3.47
CA ILE A 5 25.53 3.58 3.61
C ILE A 5 27.02 3.88 3.44
N GLY A 6 27.92 3.03 3.95
CA GLY A 6 29.35 3.21 3.83
C GLY A 6 29.96 2.93 2.45
N ARG A 7 29.16 2.43 1.49
CA ARG A 7 29.60 2.11 0.12
C ARG A 7 29.02 3.00 -0.97
N ALA A 8 27.89 3.66 -0.71
CA ALA A 8 27.33 4.61 -1.67
C ALA A 8 28.20 5.87 -1.71
N ASP A 9 28.82 6.12 -2.84
CA ASP A 9 29.56 7.37 -3.08
C ASP A 9 28.65 8.42 -3.76
N VAL A 10 29.07 9.69 -3.68
CA VAL A 10 28.31 10.80 -4.26
C VAL A 10 28.18 10.69 -5.78
N ALA A 11 29.16 10.08 -6.45
CA ALA A 11 29.12 9.88 -7.89
C ALA A 11 28.06 8.86 -8.29
N SER A 12 27.95 7.75 -7.55
CA SER A 12 26.93 6.72 -7.75
C SER A 12 25.52 7.23 -7.44
N LEU A 13 25.35 8.03 -6.38
CA LEU A 13 24.06 8.68 -6.09
C LEU A 13 23.61 9.58 -7.24
N LYS A 14 24.52 10.41 -7.77
CA LYS A 14 24.23 11.23 -8.95
C LYS A 14 23.85 10.39 -10.17
N ARG A 15 24.58 9.32 -10.46
CA ARG A 15 24.27 8.43 -11.60
C ARG A 15 22.86 7.87 -11.50
N VAL A 16 22.44 7.39 -10.33
CA VAL A 16 21.08 6.89 -10.12
C VAL A 16 20.03 8.00 -10.30
N LEU A 17 20.25 9.19 -9.70
CA LEU A 17 19.31 10.31 -9.80
C LEU A 17 19.11 10.80 -11.24
N PHE A 18 20.15 10.72 -12.10
CA PHE A 18 20.06 11.10 -13.51
C PHE A 18 19.63 9.95 -14.43
N ASP A 19 19.47 8.73 -13.90
CA ASP A 19 18.94 7.60 -14.67
C ASP A 19 17.46 7.82 -14.96
N SER A 20 17.11 7.85 -16.25
CA SER A 20 15.71 8.02 -16.67
C SER A 20 14.84 6.85 -16.24
N THR A 21 15.36 5.63 -16.32
CA THR A 21 14.61 4.41 -15.95
C THR A 21 14.30 4.38 -14.44
N TRP A 22 15.23 4.87 -13.62
CA TRP A 22 14.98 5.04 -12.18
C TRP A 22 13.88 6.06 -11.91
N ARG A 23 13.93 7.22 -12.58
CA ARG A 23 12.92 8.27 -12.40
C ARG A 23 11.52 7.79 -12.78
N ASP A 24 11.39 7.07 -13.90
CA ASP A 24 10.13 6.49 -14.34
C ASP A 24 9.61 5.46 -13.34
N ALA A 25 10.50 4.62 -12.81
CA ALA A 25 10.17 3.63 -11.79
C ALA A 25 9.69 4.28 -10.47
N ILE A 26 10.32 5.37 -10.04
CA ILE A 26 9.89 6.15 -8.86
C ILE A 26 8.49 6.74 -9.08
N VAL A 27 8.26 7.39 -10.23
CA VAL A 27 6.94 7.97 -10.57
C VAL A 27 5.87 6.90 -10.59
N ASN A 28 6.14 5.75 -11.21
CA ASN A 28 5.22 4.61 -11.22
C ASN A 28 4.91 4.13 -9.80
N SER A 29 5.93 3.99 -8.94
CA SER A 29 5.73 3.57 -7.55
C SER A 29 4.93 4.57 -6.73
N ILE A 30 5.22 5.87 -6.84
CA ILE A 30 4.43 6.91 -6.16
C ILE A 30 2.97 6.81 -6.60
N PHE A 31 2.72 6.72 -7.90
CA PHE A 31 1.36 6.64 -8.44
C PHE A 31 0.60 5.41 -7.93
N LEU A 32 1.20 4.21 -8.05
CA LEU A 32 0.58 2.96 -7.63
C LEU A 32 0.37 2.90 -6.11
N ALA A 33 1.39 3.29 -5.34
CA ALA A 33 1.32 3.28 -3.89
C ALA A 33 0.30 4.31 -3.35
N SER A 34 0.21 5.48 -3.97
CA SER A 34 -0.78 6.51 -3.58
C SER A 34 -2.21 6.05 -3.86
N ILE A 35 -2.47 5.48 -5.04
CA ILE A 35 -3.79 4.92 -5.36
C ILE A 35 -4.17 3.82 -4.37
N GLN A 36 -3.26 2.88 -4.15
CA GLN A 36 -3.50 1.79 -3.21
C GLN A 36 -3.75 2.31 -1.79
N ALA A 37 -2.94 3.23 -1.30
CA ALA A 37 -3.11 3.82 0.03
C ALA A 37 -4.47 4.49 0.20
N VAL A 38 -4.86 5.35 -0.73
CA VAL A 38 -6.14 6.07 -0.67
C VAL A 38 -7.31 5.10 -0.76
N VAL A 39 -7.35 4.25 -1.79
CA VAL A 39 -8.49 3.36 -2.03
C VAL A 39 -8.62 2.31 -0.93
N SER A 40 -7.50 1.68 -0.51
CA SER A 40 -7.55 0.67 0.55
C SER A 40 -7.99 1.25 1.89
N THR A 41 -7.56 2.47 2.21
CA THR A 41 -7.95 3.16 3.45
C THR A 41 -9.43 3.53 3.43
N LEU A 42 -9.95 4.02 2.32
CA LEU A 42 -11.37 4.33 2.16
C LEU A 42 -12.24 3.06 2.28
N LEU A 43 -11.88 2.01 1.56
CA LEU A 43 -12.62 0.73 1.62
C LEU A 43 -12.54 0.11 3.02
N ALA A 44 -11.38 0.16 3.67
CA ALA A 44 -11.21 -0.30 5.04
C ALA A 44 -12.07 0.50 6.03
N GLY A 45 -12.14 1.83 5.85
CA GLY A 45 -13.00 2.71 6.65
C GLY A 45 -14.48 2.41 6.49
N MET A 46 -14.95 2.23 5.25
CA MET A 46 -16.35 1.86 4.96
C MET A 46 -16.70 0.49 5.54
N MET A 47 -15.85 -0.51 5.34
CA MET A 47 -16.04 -1.84 5.92
C MET A 47 -16.01 -1.78 7.46
N GLY A 48 -15.05 -1.06 8.04
CA GLY A 48 -14.94 -0.85 9.48
C GLY A 48 -16.19 -0.19 10.06
N PHE A 49 -16.76 0.82 9.37
CA PHE A 49 -17.99 1.48 9.77
C PHE A 49 -19.19 0.55 9.75
N ALA A 50 -19.37 -0.21 8.67
CA ALA A 50 -20.42 -1.20 8.56
C ALA A 50 -20.31 -2.25 9.67
N MET A 51 -19.10 -2.72 9.96
CA MET A 51 -18.85 -3.73 10.99
C MET A 51 -18.95 -3.19 12.42
N ALA A 52 -18.67 -1.91 12.66
CA ALA A 52 -18.68 -1.32 14.00
C ALA A 52 -20.05 -0.82 14.42
N LYS A 53 -20.81 -0.20 13.50
CA LYS A 53 -22.00 0.62 13.81
C LYS A 53 -23.30 0.07 13.26
N HIS A 54 -23.28 -1.04 12.55
CA HIS A 54 -24.50 -1.66 12.03
C HIS A 54 -24.61 -3.11 12.52
N ASP A 55 -25.82 -3.46 13.00
CA ASP A 55 -26.17 -4.83 13.31
C ASP A 55 -26.90 -5.43 12.11
N PHE A 56 -26.32 -6.46 11.52
CA PHE A 56 -26.89 -7.19 10.39
C PHE A 56 -26.73 -8.71 10.57
N ILE A 57 -27.63 -9.46 9.93
CA ILE A 57 -27.60 -10.93 9.97
C ILE A 57 -26.29 -11.41 9.33
N GLY A 58 -25.53 -12.22 10.06
CA GLY A 58 -24.25 -12.75 9.57
C GLY A 58 -23.01 -11.94 9.92
N ARG A 59 -23.12 -10.78 10.63
CA ARG A 59 -21.97 -9.96 11.04
C ARG A 59 -20.83 -10.77 11.68
N LYS A 60 -21.15 -11.70 12.58
CA LYS A 60 -20.14 -12.58 13.23
C LYS A 60 -19.46 -13.51 12.22
N VAL A 61 -20.22 -14.03 11.25
CA VAL A 61 -19.68 -14.91 10.21
C VAL A 61 -18.73 -14.15 9.30
N VAL A 62 -19.11 -12.93 8.87
CA VAL A 62 -18.24 -12.05 8.08
C VAL A 62 -16.97 -11.72 8.84
N LEU A 63 -17.06 -11.37 10.13
CA LEU A 63 -15.90 -11.06 10.96
C LEU A 63 -14.96 -12.27 11.07
N MET A 64 -15.52 -13.46 11.34
CA MET A 64 -14.71 -14.69 11.38
C MET A 64 -14.07 -14.97 10.03
N ALA A 65 -14.78 -14.82 8.92
CA ALA A 65 -14.22 -15.01 7.59
C ALA A 65 -13.05 -14.05 7.31
N LEU A 66 -13.20 -12.77 7.66
CA LEU A 66 -12.12 -11.79 7.54
C LEU A 66 -10.87 -12.22 8.34
N VAL A 67 -11.04 -12.63 9.60
CA VAL A 67 -9.92 -13.10 10.42
C VAL A 67 -9.28 -14.36 9.83
N PHE A 68 -10.08 -15.32 9.35
CA PHE A 68 -9.55 -16.53 8.71
C PHE A 68 -8.77 -16.24 7.43
N THR A 69 -9.18 -15.25 6.62
CA THR A 69 -8.43 -14.88 5.42
C THR A 69 -7.03 -14.36 5.74
N MET A 70 -6.80 -13.77 6.91
CA MET A 70 -5.45 -13.33 7.34
C MET A 70 -4.50 -14.50 7.61
N LEU A 71 -5.02 -15.70 7.88
CA LEU A 71 -4.19 -16.90 8.09
C LEU A 71 -3.70 -17.50 6.77
N VAL A 72 -4.31 -17.11 5.65
CA VAL A 72 -3.92 -17.59 4.32
C VAL A 72 -2.79 -16.72 3.78
N PRO A 73 -1.60 -17.27 3.53
CA PRO A 73 -0.53 -16.50 2.90
C PRO A 73 -0.96 -15.97 1.52
N ALA A 74 -0.79 -14.68 1.29
CA ALA A 74 -1.21 -14.03 0.03
C ALA A 74 -0.57 -14.68 -1.21
N GLN A 75 0.63 -15.24 -1.06
CA GLN A 75 1.35 -15.94 -2.13
C GLN A 75 0.59 -17.15 -2.69
N LEU A 76 -0.20 -17.84 -1.87
CA LEU A 76 -1.03 -18.96 -2.31
C LEU A 76 -2.18 -18.55 -3.23
N LEU A 77 -2.60 -17.29 -3.14
CA LEU A 77 -3.68 -16.74 -3.97
C LEU A 77 -3.16 -16.16 -5.30
N MET A 78 -1.86 -15.92 -5.41
CA MET A 78 -1.25 -15.30 -6.60
C MET A 78 -1.50 -16.08 -7.91
N PRO A 79 -1.40 -17.42 -7.99
CA PRO A 79 -1.66 -18.12 -9.23
C PRO A 79 -3.09 -17.93 -9.76
N GLY A 80 -4.09 -18.00 -8.88
CA GLY A 80 -5.48 -17.78 -9.25
C GLY A 80 -5.76 -16.33 -9.67
N ALA A 81 -5.17 -15.36 -8.96
CA ALA A 81 -5.27 -13.95 -9.30
C ALA A 81 -4.59 -13.65 -10.65
N PHE A 82 -3.43 -14.26 -10.93
CA PHE A 82 -2.74 -14.13 -12.21
C PHE A 82 -3.58 -14.69 -13.36
N GLU A 83 -4.14 -15.88 -13.20
CA GLU A 83 -5.03 -16.49 -14.20
C GLU A 83 -6.24 -15.58 -14.49
N MET A 84 -6.83 -14.97 -13.46
CA MET A 84 -7.94 -14.03 -13.60
C MET A 84 -7.52 -12.79 -14.40
N VAL A 85 -6.35 -12.22 -14.12
CA VAL A 85 -5.81 -11.07 -14.86
C VAL A 85 -5.57 -11.40 -16.32
N MET A 86 -5.04 -12.59 -16.61
CA MET A 86 -4.83 -13.06 -17.99
C MET A 86 -6.17 -13.23 -18.75
N LYS A 87 -7.17 -13.85 -18.12
CA LYS A 87 -8.48 -14.07 -18.73
C LYS A 87 -9.26 -12.77 -18.99
N THR A 88 -9.07 -11.77 -18.15
CA THR A 88 -9.77 -10.47 -18.26
C THR A 88 -9.05 -9.48 -19.17
N GLY A 89 -7.84 -9.81 -19.66
CA GLY A 89 -7.05 -8.93 -20.54
C GLY A 89 -6.41 -7.73 -19.84
N PHE A 90 -6.35 -7.74 -18.50
CA PHE A 90 -5.71 -6.68 -17.72
C PHE A 90 -4.19 -6.87 -17.52
N PHE A 91 -3.60 -7.90 -18.15
CA PHE A 91 -2.16 -8.11 -18.09
C PHE A 91 -1.39 -6.86 -18.57
N ASP A 92 -0.27 -6.59 -17.94
CA ASP A 92 0.57 -5.42 -18.18
C ASP A 92 -0.16 -4.07 -18.01
N THR A 93 -1.09 -4.00 -17.05
CA THR A 93 -1.76 -2.74 -16.71
C THR A 93 -1.47 -2.32 -15.27
N ARG A 94 -1.42 -0.99 -15.03
CA ARG A 94 -1.25 -0.44 -13.68
C ARG A 94 -2.41 -0.81 -12.76
N LEU A 95 -3.63 -0.95 -13.30
CA LEU A 95 -4.80 -1.36 -12.52
C LEU A 95 -4.63 -2.78 -11.96
N ALA A 96 -4.17 -3.72 -12.78
CA ALA A 96 -3.93 -5.09 -12.33
C ALA A 96 -2.83 -5.17 -11.26
N ALA A 97 -1.81 -4.29 -11.34
CA ALA A 97 -0.74 -4.25 -10.33
C ALA A 97 -1.24 -3.77 -8.96
N VAL A 98 -2.23 -2.87 -8.91
CA VAL A 98 -2.78 -2.32 -7.65
C VAL A 98 -3.90 -3.19 -7.08
N PHE A 99 -4.64 -3.90 -7.93
CA PHE A 99 -5.91 -4.56 -7.60
C PHE A 99 -5.89 -5.43 -6.34
N PRO A 100 -4.93 -6.36 -6.10
CA PRO A 100 -4.93 -7.19 -4.90
C PRO A 100 -4.75 -6.41 -3.59
N GLY A 101 -4.10 -5.25 -3.66
CA GLY A 101 -3.84 -4.40 -2.49
C GLY A 101 -4.94 -3.40 -2.18
N LEU A 102 -6.00 -3.30 -3.00
CA LEU A 102 -7.09 -2.34 -2.78
C LEU A 102 -7.93 -2.68 -1.55
N PHE A 103 -8.01 -3.94 -1.16
CA PHE A 103 -8.75 -4.37 0.02
C PHE A 103 -7.80 -4.90 1.09
N SER A 104 -7.77 -4.21 2.24
CA SER A 104 -6.96 -4.60 3.40
C SER A 104 -7.86 -5.13 4.51
N VAL A 105 -7.80 -6.43 4.77
CA VAL A 105 -8.51 -7.04 5.91
C VAL A 105 -8.01 -6.47 7.23
N PHE A 106 -6.69 -6.38 7.40
CA PHE A 106 -6.08 -5.76 8.56
C PHE A 106 -6.55 -4.33 8.75
N GLY A 107 -6.55 -3.53 7.68
CA GLY A 107 -7.05 -2.16 7.69
C GLY A 107 -8.52 -2.08 8.10
N SER A 108 -9.37 -2.99 7.59
CA SER A 108 -10.80 -3.03 7.96
C SER A 108 -11.01 -3.32 9.44
N LEU A 109 -10.24 -4.25 10.03
CA LEU A 109 -10.32 -4.55 11.46
C LEU A 109 -9.77 -3.41 12.33
N LEU A 110 -8.70 -2.76 11.89
CA LEU A 110 -8.14 -1.59 12.57
C LEU A 110 -9.14 -0.43 12.59
N MET A 111 -9.75 -0.12 11.45
CA MET A 111 -10.79 0.90 11.32
C MET A 111 -12.03 0.55 12.15
N MET A 112 -12.46 -0.71 12.14
CA MET A 112 -13.58 -1.17 12.96
C MET A 112 -13.35 -0.87 14.44
N GLN A 113 -12.14 -1.13 14.96
CA GLN A 113 -11.80 -0.88 16.36
C GLN A 113 -11.76 0.63 16.68
N ALA A 114 -11.23 1.45 15.78
CA ALA A 114 -11.21 2.90 15.96
C ALA A 114 -12.63 3.48 15.94
N ILE A 115 -13.46 3.07 14.98
CA ILE A 115 -14.84 3.53 14.82
C ILE A 115 -15.74 3.05 15.96
N ALA A 116 -15.47 1.89 16.54
CA ALA A 116 -16.23 1.40 17.69
C ALA A 116 -16.15 2.32 18.92
N ARG A 117 -15.08 3.14 19.02
CA ARG A 117 -14.91 4.12 20.11
C ARG A 117 -15.68 5.43 19.92
N VAL A 118 -16.18 5.68 18.70
CA VAL A 118 -17.01 6.86 18.42
C VAL A 118 -18.36 6.68 19.14
N PRO A 119 -18.84 7.68 19.94
CA PRO A 119 -20.11 7.56 20.68
C PRO A 119 -21.30 7.39 19.74
N ASP A 120 -22.19 6.45 20.06
CA ASP A 120 -23.39 6.18 19.26
C ASP A 120 -24.42 7.32 19.33
N GLU A 121 -24.44 8.05 20.44
CA GLU A 121 -25.29 9.23 20.62
C GLU A 121 -25.05 10.28 19.53
N THR A 122 -23.78 10.51 19.15
CA THR A 122 -23.42 11.45 18.09
C THR A 122 -23.97 11.02 16.73
N LEU A 123 -23.91 9.71 16.45
CA LEU A 123 -24.45 9.14 15.21
C LEU A 123 -25.97 9.19 15.18
N HIS A 124 -26.62 8.90 16.33
CA HIS A 124 -28.07 8.99 16.45
C HIS A 124 -28.59 10.41 16.27
N ALA A 125 -27.93 11.43 16.88
CA ALA A 125 -28.28 12.83 16.70
C ALA A 125 -28.23 13.23 15.21
N ALA A 126 -27.14 12.88 14.53
CA ALA A 126 -26.99 13.18 13.10
C ALA A 126 -28.07 12.50 12.21
N ARG A 127 -28.46 11.28 12.54
CA ARG A 127 -29.56 10.59 11.83
C ARG A 127 -30.90 11.28 12.07
N LEU A 128 -31.16 11.78 13.28
CA LEU A 128 -32.35 12.56 13.59
C LEU A 128 -32.37 13.90 12.83
N ASP A 129 -31.21 14.48 12.59
CA ASP A 129 -31.04 15.70 11.76
C ASP A 129 -31.16 15.41 10.24
N GLY A 130 -31.45 14.16 9.86
CA GLY A 130 -31.69 13.76 8.46
C GLY A 130 -30.42 13.41 7.68
N CYS A 131 -29.25 13.22 8.32
CA CYS A 131 -28.05 12.75 7.65
C CYS A 131 -28.20 11.28 7.19
N ASN A 132 -27.86 11.03 5.93
CA ASN A 132 -27.72 9.65 5.44
C ASN A 132 -26.42 9.00 5.96
N GLU A 133 -26.33 7.66 5.87
CA GLU A 133 -25.18 6.90 6.42
C GLU A 133 -23.82 7.33 5.81
N LEU A 134 -23.79 7.69 4.54
CA LEU A 134 -22.56 8.15 3.89
C LEU A 134 -22.09 9.49 4.47
N ARG A 135 -23.04 10.41 4.76
CA ARG A 135 -22.75 11.68 5.40
C ARG A 135 -22.34 11.48 6.85
N VAL A 136 -23.01 10.60 7.61
CA VAL A 136 -22.60 10.23 8.97
C VAL A 136 -21.17 9.68 8.97
N TRP A 137 -20.83 8.80 8.03
CA TRP A 137 -19.48 8.25 7.93
C TRP A 137 -18.45 9.33 7.60
N TRP A 138 -18.72 10.18 6.60
CA TRP A 138 -17.74 11.15 6.10
C TRP A 138 -17.57 12.37 7.00
N ASP A 139 -18.69 12.96 7.44
CA ASP A 139 -18.67 14.25 8.15
C ASP A 139 -18.51 14.08 9.67
N ILE A 140 -18.86 12.92 10.22
CA ILE A 140 -18.88 12.72 11.67
C ILE A 140 -17.84 11.68 12.12
N VAL A 141 -17.82 10.50 11.49
CA VAL A 141 -16.95 9.41 11.91
C VAL A 141 -15.51 9.65 11.46
N MET A 142 -15.30 9.95 10.19
CA MET A 142 -13.96 10.11 9.61
C MET A 142 -13.10 11.16 10.33
N PRO A 143 -13.61 12.37 10.67
CA PRO A 143 -12.82 13.34 11.41
C PRO A 143 -12.36 12.87 12.78
N GLN A 144 -13.15 12.05 13.47
CA GLN A 144 -12.82 11.55 14.80
C GLN A 144 -11.75 10.44 14.80
N ILE A 145 -11.55 9.79 13.66
CA ILE A 145 -10.56 8.71 13.49
C ILE A 145 -9.39 9.09 12.58
N ILE A 146 -9.17 10.38 12.31
CA ILE A 146 -8.08 10.87 11.46
C ILE A 146 -6.72 10.25 11.82
N PRO A 147 -6.29 10.15 13.10
CA PRO A 147 -4.99 9.55 13.42
C PRO A 147 -4.89 8.10 12.94
N THR A 148 -5.92 7.30 13.16
CA THR A 148 -5.95 5.90 12.69
C THR A 148 -5.99 5.82 11.17
N THR A 149 -6.74 6.70 10.52
CA THR A 149 -6.85 6.78 9.06
C THR A 149 -5.52 7.13 8.44
N THR A 150 -4.80 8.11 8.99
CA THR A 150 -3.48 8.55 8.51
C THR A 150 -2.46 7.43 8.69
N THR A 151 -2.43 6.78 9.86
CA THR A 151 -1.55 5.64 10.12
C THR A 151 -1.79 4.50 9.12
N LEU A 152 -3.05 4.16 8.85
CA LEU A 152 -3.39 3.12 7.88
C LEU A 152 -2.98 3.52 6.46
N ALA A 153 -3.17 4.78 6.06
CA ALA A 153 -2.78 5.26 4.75
C ALA A 153 -1.26 5.18 4.54
N VAL A 154 -0.47 5.62 5.53
CA VAL A 154 1.00 5.53 5.50
C VAL A 154 1.45 4.07 5.44
N LEU A 155 0.86 3.18 6.24
CA LEU A 155 1.17 1.76 6.23
C LEU A 155 0.83 1.12 4.87
N SER A 156 -0.36 1.42 4.31
CA SER A 156 -0.79 0.91 3.00
C SER A 156 0.12 1.40 1.88
N PHE A 157 0.55 2.67 1.93
CA PHE A 157 1.54 3.21 1.02
C PHE A 157 2.87 2.44 1.11
N ALA A 158 3.39 2.23 2.32
CA ALA A 158 4.65 1.53 2.53
C ALA A 158 4.60 0.08 2.03
N VAL A 159 3.48 -0.62 2.24
CA VAL A 159 3.26 -1.99 1.73
C VAL A 159 3.26 -2.00 0.19
N ALA A 160 2.53 -1.07 -0.43
CA ALA A 160 2.46 -0.96 -1.89
C ALA A 160 3.81 -0.55 -2.51
N TRP A 161 4.52 0.37 -1.88
CA TRP A 161 5.84 0.81 -2.30
C TRP A 161 6.86 -0.32 -2.34
N ASN A 162 6.85 -1.19 -1.33
CA ASN A 162 7.77 -2.32 -1.22
C ASN A 162 7.29 -3.57 -1.98
N ALA A 163 6.12 -3.54 -2.60
CA ALA A 163 5.60 -4.68 -3.33
C ALA A 163 6.48 -5.01 -4.55
N LEU A 164 7.01 -6.22 -4.57
CA LEU A 164 7.86 -6.73 -5.64
C LEU A 164 7.21 -7.89 -6.40
N LEU A 165 6.80 -8.92 -5.69
CA LEU A 165 6.37 -10.19 -6.29
C LEU A 165 5.18 -10.02 -7.24
N TRP A 166 4.11 -9.40 -6.79
CA TRP A 166 2.92 -9.22 -7.61
C TRP A 166 3.14 -8.29 -8.81
N PRO A 167 3.70 -7.07 -8.63
CA PRO A 167 4.02 -6.22 -9.78
C PRO A 167 4.93 -6.88 -10.81
N SER A 168 5.93 -7.66 -10.40
CA SER A 168 6.85 -8.33 -11.32
C SER A 168 6.20 -9.47 -12.11
N LEU A 169 5.10 -10.06 -11.62
CA LEU A 169 4.31 -11.04 -12.35
C LEU A 169 3.38 -10.40 -13.40
N ILE A 170 2.90 -9.18 -13.12
CA ILE A 170 1.85 -8.53 -13.90
C ILE A 170 2.39 -7.51 -14.90
N LEU A 171 3.44 -6.77 -14.54
CA LEU A 171 4.02 -5.72 -15.37
C LEU A 171 5.19 -6.26 -16.17
N ALA A 172 4.98 -6.40 -17.50
CA ALA A 172 6.01 -6.89 -18.43
C ALA A 172 6.80 -5.74 -19.08
N SER A 173 6.18 -4.57 -19.24
CA SER A 173 6.80 -3.40 -19.87
C SER A 173 7.77 -2.70 -18.90
N GLU A 174 9.02 -2.47 -19.31
CA GLU A 174 10.01 -1.75 -18.50
C GLU A 174 9.55 -0.34 -18.10
N SER A 175 8.82 0.35 -18.99
CA SER A 175 8.26 1.68 -18.72
C SER A 175 7.22 1.72 -17.57
N LYS A 176 6.71 0.55 -17.16
CA LYS A 176 5.75 0.41 -16.06
C LYS A 176 6.40 -0.16 -14.79
N ALA A 177 7.69 -0.48 -14.82
CA ALA A 177 8.41 -1.03 -13.69
C ALA A 177 8.28 -0.13 -12.46
N THR A 178 8.14 -0.76 -11.29
CA THR A 178 8.15 -0.06 -10.01
C THR A 178 9.58 0.12 -9.49
N ALA A 179 9.78 1.01 -8.53
CA ALA A 179 11.08 1.25 -7.91
C ALA A 179 11.66 -0.03 -7.27
N ALA A 180 10.81 -0.86 -6.67
CA ALA A 180 11.22 -2.17 -6.12
C ALA A 180 11.68 -3.13 -7.23
N MET A 181 10.97 -3.18 -8.37
CA MET A 181 11.37 -3.98 -9.53
C MET A 181 12.68 -3.48 -10.13
N TRP A 182 12.80 -2.17 -10.31
CA TRP A 182 14.02 -1.56 -10.84
C TRP A 182 15.23 -1.86 -9.95
N ALA A 183 15.12 -1.68 -8.63
CA ALA A 183 16.18 -1.98 -7.68
C ALA A 183 16.56 -3.47 -7.67
N ALA A 184 15.57 -4.37 -7.78
CA ALA A 184 15.80 -5.80 -7.87
C ALA A 184 16.54 -6.18 -9.17
N ASN A 185 16.20 -5.58 -10.31
CA ASN A 185 16.89 -5.79 -11.58
C ASN A 185 18.35 -5.31 -11.53
N VAL A 186 18.59 -4.14 -10.95
CA VAL A 186 19.97 -3.63 -10.76
C VAL A 186 20.78 -4.60 -9.91
N ALA A 187 20.23 -5.09 -8.80
CA ALA A 187 20.89 -6.04 -7.92
C ALA A 187 21.15 -7.41 -8.60
N PHE A 188 20.20 -7.88 -9.41
CA PHE A 188 20.32 -9.14 -10.14
C PHE A 188 21.40 -9.07 -11.23
N ASN A 189 21.40 -8.03 -12.06
CA ASN A 189 22.39 -7.85 -13.13
C ASN A 189 23.81 -7.74 -12.58
N ALA A 190 23.97 -7.09 -11.43
CA ALA A 190 25.26 -7.05 -10.73
C ALA A 190 25.76 -8.42 -10.25
N SER A 191 24.86 -9.33 -9.89
CA SER A 191 25.23 -10.70 -9.46
C SER A 191 25.56 -11.62 -10.65
N SER A 192 25.11 -11.27 -11.86
CA SER A 192 25.32 -12.04 -13.09
C SER A 192 26.66 -11.81 -13.78
N GLY A 193 27.57 -11.02 -13.17
CA GLY A 193 28.94 -10.84 -13.67
C GLY A 193 29.16 -9.55 -14.48
N ASP A 194 28.15 -8.72 -14.68
CA ASP A 194 28.35 -7.36 -15.16
C ASP A 194 29.10 -6.55 -14.11
N LEU A 195 30.08 -5.73 -14.55
CA LEU A 195 30.92 -4.87 -13.71
C LEU A 195 30.12 -3.71 -13.11
N ILE A 196 28.90 -3.97 -12.62
CA ILE A 196 28.11 -2.96 -11.92
C ILE A 196 28.78 -2.71 -10.56
N ASP A 197 29.17 -1.48 -10.37
CA ASP A 197 29.83 -1.01 -9.15
C ASP A 197 28.92 -1.25 -7.93
N LYS A 198 29.46 -1.90 -6.90
CA LYS A 198 28.74 -2.13 -5.62
C LYS A 198 28.24 -0.83 -4.99
N SER A 199 28.90 0.28 -5.29
CA SER A 199 28.49 1.63 -4.87
C SER A 199 27.18 2.04 -5.56
N TYR A 200 27.01 1.70 -6.85
CA TYR A 200 25.79 1.99 -7.60
C TYR A 200 24.59 1.20 -7.06
N ILE A 201 24.78 -0.08 -6.74
CA ILE A 201 23.71 -0.89 -6.12
C ILE A 201 23.32 -0.32 -4.76
N ALA A 202 24.31 0.04 -3.95
CA ALA A 202 24.07 0.64 -2.64
C ALA A 202 23.28 1.95 -2.77
N ALA A 203 23.66 2.82 -3.70
CA ALA A 203 22.98 4.06 -4.00
C ALA A 203 21.55 3.83 -4.50
N ALA A 204 21.33 2.86 -5.40
CA ALA A 204 20.05 2.48 -5.93
C ALA A 204 19.07 2.05 -4.82
N VAL A 205 19.51 1.14 -3.94
CA VAL A 205 18.71 0.65 -2.83
C VAL A 205 18.38 1.75 -1.82
N LEU A 206 19.37 2.58 -1.45
CA LEU A 206 19.18 3.69 -0.51
C LEU A 206 18.19 4.72 -1.04
N LEU A 207 18.31 5.14 -2.30
CA LEU A 207 17.41 6.10 -2.91
C LEU A 207 15.99 5.52 -3.08
N THR A 208 15.86 4.23 -3.40
CA THR A 208 14.56 3.58 -3.50
C THR A 208 13.86 3.44 -2.14
N MET A 209 14.61 3.26 -1.05
CA MET A 209 14.04 3.17 0.30
C MET A 209 13.73 4.54 0.93
N SER A 210 14.32 5.63 0.44
CA SER A 210 14.22 6.95 1.07
C SER A 210 12.80 7.50 1.24
N PRO A 211 11.83 7.33 0.32
CA PRO A 211 10.47 7.87 0.50
C PRO A 211 9.72 7.25 1.67
N VAL A 212 9.87 5.94 1.89
CA VAL A 212 9.22 5.25 3.02
C VAL A 212 9.84 5.69 4.35
N LEU A 213 11.16 5.85 4.39
CA LEU A 213 11.86 6.33 5.59
C LEU A 213 11.45 7.76 5.93
N LEU A 214 11.32 8.64 4.93
CA LEU A 214 10.86 10.02 5.13
C LEU A 214 9.42 10.06 5.66
N LEU A 215 8.51 9.28 5.07
CA LEU A 215 7.12 9.21 5.55
C LEU A 215 7.04 8.68 6.99
N GLY A 216 7.83 7.67 7.34
CA GLY A 216 7.88 7.15 8.70
C GLY A 216 8.38 8.20 9.70
N LEU A 217 9.43 8.96 9.35
CA LEU A 217 9.96 10.01 10.21
C LEU A 217 9.00 11.20 10.39
N LEU A 218 8.29 11.58 9.34
CA LEU A 218 7.30 12.66 9.42
C LEU A 218 6.12 12.26 10.31
N HIS A 219 5.66 11.03 10.20
CA HIS A 219 4.53 10.55 11.00
C HIS A 219 4.84 10.41 12.50
N THR A 220 6.09 10.08 12.86
CA THR A 220 6.50 9.96 14.28
C THR A 220 6.73 11.30 14.97
N ASN A 221 6.81 12.42 14.23
CA ASN A 221 6.98 13.75 14.82
C ASN A 221 5.65 14.47 15.11
N ASP A 222 4.52 13.92 14.67
CA ASP A 222 3.18 14.49 14.88
C ASP A 222 2.46 13.90 16.10
N ASP A 223 3.08 12.94 16.80
CA ASP A 223 2.65 12.34 18.07
C ASP A 223 3.44 12.95 19.26
#